data_91e4f9a4d7b2fa49e88cd9669f5e47f6
#
_entry.id   91e4f9a4d7b2fa49e88cd9669f5e47f6
#
_cell.length_a   1.000
_cell.length_b   1.000
_cell.length_c   1.000
_cell.angle_alpha   90.00
_cell.angle_beta   90.00
_cell.angle_gamma   90.00
#
_symmetry.space_group_name_H-M   'P 1'
#
loop_
_entity.id
_entity.type
_entity.pdbx_description
1 polymer ?
#
loop_
_entity_poly.entity_id
_entity_poly.type
_entity_poly.pdbx_seq_one_letter_code
_entity_poly.pdbx_strand_id
1 'polypeptide(L)'
;AMQQKLQDAQARMAETTAEGSSGGGLVSVSLKGPGEITAIKIDDSLLSPGEGEILADLIVAAHADAKRKLDEQNNALMREAAGPMAGMNIPGMPKLF
;
A
#
# COMPACT_ATOMS: atom_id res chain seq x y z
N ALA A 1 7.39 -26.00 -4.59
CA ALA A 1 6.35 -26.32 -3.66
C ALA A 1 5.85 -25.07 -2.94
N MET A 2 5.08 -25.25 -1.88
CA MET A 2 4.46 -24.13 -1.21
C MET A 2 5.47 -23.16 -0.61
N GLN A 3 6.54 -23.69 -0.04
CA GLN A 3 7.57 -22.84 0.55
C GLN A 3 8.18 -21.89 -0.49
N GLN A 4 8.41 -22.42 -1.68
CA GLN A 4 8.96 -21.60 -2.74
C GLN A 4 7.97 -20.53 -3.18
N LYS A 5 6.68 -20.86 -3.22
CA LYS A 5 5.67 -19.89 -3.58
C LYS A 5 5.60 -18.74 -2.57
N LEU A 6 5.76 -19.07 -1.29
CA LEU A 6 5.78 -18.03 -0.28
C LEU A 6 6.99 -17.13 -0.41
N GLN A 7 8.14 -17.71 -0.73
CA GLN A 7 9.34 -16.90 -0.94
C GLN A 7 9.18 -15.99 -2.15
N ASP A 8 8.58 -16.52 -3.22
CA ASP A 8 8.32 -15.70 -4.40
C ASP A 8 7.36 -14.57 -4.10
N ALA A 9 6.33 -14.85 -3.30
CA ALA A 9 5.37 -13.82 -2.91
C ALA A 9 6.05 -12.73 -2.09
N GLN A 10 6.92 -13.12 -1.16
CA GLN A 10 7.63 -12.14 -0.37
C GLN A 10 8.54 -11.27 -1.22
N ALA A 11 9.21 -11.88 -2.20
CA ALA A 11 10.06 -11.12 -3.11
C ALA A 11 9.23 -10.14 -3.92
N ARG A 12 8.07 -10.57 -4.39
CA ARG A 12 7.19 -9.67 -5.15
C ARG A 12 6.62 -8.57 -4.27
N MET A 13 6.32 -8.88 -3.02
CA MET A 13 5.84 -7.87 -2.09
C MET A 13 6.89 -6.78 -1.85
N ALA A 14 8.15 -7.18 -1.82
CA ALA A 14 9.23 -6.21 -1.63
C ALA A 14 9.35 -5.26 -2.82
N GLU A 15 8.87 -5.67 -3.98
CA GLU A 15 8.91 -4.85 -5.18
C GLU A 15 7.56 -4.23 -5.53
N THR A 16 6.53 -4.54 -4.75
CA THR A 16 5.21 -3.97 -4.98
C THR A 16 5.24 -2.47 -4.70
N THR A 17 4.61 -1.71 -5.57
CA THR A 17 4.54 -0.27 -5.42
C THR A 17 3.08 0.18 -5.45
N ALA A 18 2.82 1.26 -4.76
CA ALA A 18 1.50 1.87 -4.78
C ALA A 18 1.65 3.37 -4.62
N GLU A 19 0.75 4.11 -5.25
CA GLU A 19 0.75 5.56 -5.16
C GLU A 19 -0.59 6.01 -4.63
N GLY A 20 -0.55 6.87 -3.61
CA GLY A 20 -1.75 7.48 -3.07
C GLY A 20 -1.68 8.98 -3.24
N SER A 21 -2.84 9.62 -3.21
CA SER A 21 -2.88 11.06 -3.39
C SER A 21 -3.95 11.67 -2.50
N SER A 22 -3.87 12.96 -2.33
CA SER A 22 -4.87 13.73 -1.58
C SER A 22 -4.95 15.14 -2.15
N GLY A 23 -5.98 15.87 -1.72
CA GLY A 23 -6.16 17.24 -2.19
C GLY A 23 -6.38 17.35 -3.68
N GLY A 24 -7.06 16.36 -4.28
CA GLY A 24 -7.30 16.40 -5.71
C GLY A 24 -6.04 16.18 -6.55
N GLY A 25 -5.05 15.52 -5.97
CA GLY A 25 -3.81 15.27 -6.68
C GLY A 25 -2.70 16.26 -6.36
N LEU A 26 -2.93 17.16 -5.42
CA LEU A 26 -1.90 18.14 -5.05
C LEU A 26 -0.74 17.50 -4.32
N VAL A 27 -0.98 16.39 -3.63
CA VAL A 27 0.07 15.64 -2.94
C VAL A 27 -0.06 14.18 -3.33
N SER A 28 1.06 13.57 -3.69
CA SER A 28 1.11 12.14 -3.99
C SER A 28 2.26 11.51 -3.23
N VAL A 29 2.04 10.32 -2.71
CA VAL A 29 3.05 9.55 -2.00
C VAL A 29 3.18 8.20 -2.68
N SER A 30 4.41 7.80 -2.97
CA SER A 30 4.69 6.48 -3.55
C SER A 30 5.35 5.61 -2.49
N LEU A 31 4.83 4.39 -2.34
CA LEU A 31 5.34 3.42 -1.39
C LEU A 31 5.81 2.18 -2.11
N LYS A 32 6.75 1.47 -1.49
CA LYS A 32 7.27 0.23 -2.04
C LYS A 32 7.45 -0.78 -0.91
N GLY A 33 7.24 -2.05 -1.23
CA GLY A 33 7.42 -3.14 -0.30
C GLY A 33 6.43 -3.08 0.85
N PRO A 34 6.92 -3.16 2.09
CA PRO A 34 6.02 -3.11 3.24
C PRO A 34 5.54 -1.71 3.59
N GLY A 35 6.05 -0.68 2.92
CA GLY A 35 5.59 0.68 3.19
C GLY A 35 6.68 1.72 3.15
N GLU A 36 7.78 1.43 2.47
CA GLU A 36 8.86 2.39 2.32
C GLU A 36 8.46 3.51 1.37
N ILE A 37 8.65 4.75 1.80
CA ILE A 37 8.34 5.89 0.94
C ILE A 37 9.47 6.07 -0.06
N THR A 38 9.15 6.01 -1.34
CA THR A 38 10.14 6.17 -2.39
C THR A 38 10.08 7.54 -3.05
N ALA A 39 8.92 8.19 -2.99
CA ALA A 39 8.78 9.52 -3.59
C ALA A 39 7.58 10.23 -2.99
N ILE A 40 7.69 11.54 -2.92
CA ILE A 40 6.57 12.40 -2.54
C ILE A 40 6.55 13.54 -3.54
N LYS A 41 5.38 13.75 -4.15
CA LYS A 41 5.18 14.86 -5.08
C LYS A 41 4.26 15.87 -4.44
N ILE A 42 4.66 17.13 -4.50
CA ILE A 42 3.93 18.21 -3.88
C ILE A 42 3.74 19.31 -4.91
N ASP A 43 2.50 19.75 -5.06
CA ASP A 43 2.23 20.87 -5.96
C ASP A 43 2.83 22.16 -5.40
N ASP A 44 3.34 23.00 -6.29
CA ASP A 44 4.00 24.23 -5.88
C ASP A 44 3.06 25.17 -5.11
N SER A 45 1.77 25.09 -5.36
CA SER A 45 0.81 25.93 -4.67
C SER A 45 0.79 25.68 -3.17
N LEU A 46 1.29 24.55 -2.72
CA LEU A 46 1.32 24.21 -1.30
C LEU A 46 2.62 24.62 -0.62
N LEU A 47 3.53 25.22 -1.36
CA LEU A 47 4.85 25.59 -0.83
C LEU A 47 4.92 27.05 -0.40
N SER A 48 3.78 27.70 -0.29
CA SER A 48 3.73 29.10 0.16
C SER A 48 3.79 29.18 1.68
N PRO A 49 4.27 30.30 2.22
CA PRO A 49 4.26 30.49 3.67
C PRO A 49 2.83 30.37 4.22
N GLY A 50 2.71 29.68 5.35
CA GLY A 50 1.40 29.50 5.97
C GLY A 50 0.68 28.24 5.54
N GLU A 51 1.18 27.53 4.55
CA GLU A 51 0.50 26.33 4.03
C GLU A 51 1.04 25.05 4.65
N GLY A 52 1.97 25.15 5.60
CA GLY A 52 2.65 23.96 6.14
C GLY A 52 1.71 22.99 6.83
N GLU A 53 0.73 23.48 7.55
CA GLU A 53 -0.22 22.62 8.26
C GLU A 53 -1.10 21.86 7.29
N ILE A 54 -1.58 22.55 6.26
CA ILE A 54 -2.38 21.92 5.23
C ILE A 54 -1.55 20.88 4.49
N LEU A 55 -0.31 21.23 4.16
CA LEU A 55 0.59 20.30 3.49
C LEU A 55 0.82 19.06 4.32
N ALA A 56 1.07 19.22 5.61
CA ALA A 56 1.29 18.09 6.49
C ALA A 56 0.08 17.17 6.51
N ASP A 57 -1.11 17.72 6.62
CA ASP A 57 -2.33 16.91 6.64
C ASP A 57 -2.53 16.17 5.32
N LEU A 58 -2.22 16.83 4.21
CA LEU A 58 -2.36 16.20 2.90
C LEU A 58 -1.35 15.08 2.70
N ILE A 59 -0.13 15.23 3.23
CA ILE A 59 0.86 14.17 3.16
C ILE A 59 0.38 12.95 3.95
N VAL A 60 -0.14 13.16 5.15
CA VAL A 60 -0.66 12.07 5.96
C VAL A 60 -1.78 11.33 5.22
N ALA A 61 -2.70 12.09 4.63
CA ALA A 61 -3.81 11.49 3.90
C ALA A 61 -3.34 10.72 2.66
N ALA A 62 -2.37 11.28 1.92
CA ALA A 62 -1.84 10.63 0.74
C ALA A 62 -1.10 9.35 1.11
N HIS A 63 -0.35 9.38 2.21
CA HIS A 63 0.33 8.19 2.70
C HIS A 63 -0.67 7.10 3.08
N ALA A 64 -1.74 7.47 3.78
CA ALA A 64 -2.76 6.50 4.16
C ALA A 64 -3.41 5.86 2.94
N ASP A 65 -3.68 6.66 1.91
CA ASP A 65 -4.25 6.15 0.68
C ASP A 65 -3.29 5.18 -0.01
N ALA A 66 -2.01 5.55 -0.09
CA ALA A 66 -1.00 4.69 -0.69
C ALA A 66 -0.83 3.39 0.11
N LYS A 67 -0.82 3.50 1.44
CA LYS A 67 -0.65 2.33 2.30
C LYS A 67 -1.81 1.36 2.15
N ARG A 68 -3.03 1.88 2.06
CA ARG A 68 -4.20 1.03 1.85
C ARG A 68 -4.08 0.27 0.53
N LYS A 69 -3.69 0.95 -0.53
CA LYS A 69 -3.54 0.32 -1.84
C LYS A 69 -2.42 -0.71 -1.82
N LEU A 70 -1.32 -0.39 -1.15
CA LEU A 70 -0.19 -1.31 -1.03
C LEU A 70 -0.59 -2.57 -0.28
N ASP A 71 -1.30 -2.40 0.84
CA ASP A 71 -1.74 -3.53 1.64
C ASP A 71 -2.69 -4.43 0.85
N GLU A 72 -3.58 -3.84 0.05
CA GLU A 72 -4.47 -4.62 -0.79
C GLU A 72 -3.70 -5.46 -1.80
N GLN A 73 -2.68 -4.88 -2.41
CA GLN A 73 -1.85 -5.62 -3.36
C GLN A 73 -1.08 -6.73 -2.69
N ASN A 74 -0.49 -6.45 -1.53
CA ASN A 74 0.28 -7.45 -0.81
C ASN A 74 -0.61 -8.57 -0.29
N ASN A 75 -1.81 -8.25 0.15
CA ASN A 75 -2.76 -9.27 0.57
C ASN A 75 -3.17 -10.17 -0.60
N ALA A 76 -3.34 -9.57 -1.77
CA ALA A 76 -3.67 -10.36 -2.95
C ALA A 76 -2.54 -11.32 -3.31
N LEU A 77 -1.30 -10.86 -3.20
CA LEU A 77 -0.15 -11.71 -3.47
C LEU A 77 -0.07 -12.87 -2.48
N MET A 78 -0.35 -12.60 -1.22
CA MET A 78 -0.32 -13.65 -0.21
C MET A 78 -1.43 -14.67 -0.44
N ARG A 79 -2.62 -14.22 -0.82
CA ARG A 79 -3.70 -15.14 -1.13
C ARG A 79 -3.36 -16.00 -2.33
N GLU A 80 -2.73 -15.41 -3.33
CA GLU A 80 -2.30 -16.15 -4.50
C GLU A 80 -1.26 -17.20 -4.14
N ALA A 81 -0.32 -16.85 -3.27
CA ALA A 81 0.71 -17.80 -2.84
C ALA A 81 0.11 -18.94 -2.03
N ALA A 82 -0.91 -18.66 -1.23
CA ALA A 82 -1.56 -19.70 -0.44
C ALA A 82 -2.39 -20.64 -1.32
N GLY A 83 -2.86 -20.16 -2.46
CA GLY A 83 -3.55 -20.98 -3.43
C GLY A 83 -4.84 -21.58 -2.91
N PRO A 84 -5.08 -22.87 -3.23
CA PRO A 84 -6.36 -23.48 -2.86
C PRO A 84 -6.60 -23.51 -1.36
N MET A 85 -5.57 -23.52 -0.57
CA MET A 85 -5.77 -23.54 0.88
C MET A 85 -6.47 -22.28 1.37
N ALA A 86 -6.15 -21.14 0.80
CA ALA A 86 -6.83 -19.92 1.18
C ALA A 86 -8.32 -20.01 0.86
N GLY A 87 -8.64 -20.59 -0.29
CA GLY A 87 -10.03 -20.76 -0.66
C GLY A 87 -10.77 -21.71 0.24
N MET A 88 -10.11 -22.75 0.68
CA MET A 88 -10.72 -23.74 1.54
C MET A 88 -10.95 -23.21 2.95
N ASN A 89 -10.12 -22.31 3.39
CA ASN A 89 -10.26 -21.77 4.75
C ASN A 89 -11.39 -20.79 4.87
N ILE A 90 -11.79 -20.21 3.78
CA ILE A 90 -12.79 -19.17 3.82
C ILE A 90 -14.13 -19.64 4.40
N PRO A 91 -14.66 -20.78 4.00
CA PRO A 91 -15.99 -21.14 4.51
C PRO A 91 -16.00 -21.35 5.99
N GLY A 92 -14.97 -21.54 6.55
CA GLY A 92 -14.96 -21.72 7.95
C GLY A 92 -14.59 -20.54 8.69
N MET A 93 -14.18 -20.09 8.50
CA MET A 93 -13.57 -19.48 9.14
C MET A 93 -13.56 -18.45 9.59
N PRO A 94 -13.57 -18.65 9.70
CA PRO A 94 -13.67 -18.04 10.01
C PRO A 94 -13.56 -17.09 10.20
N LYS A 95 -13.75 -17.08 10.06
CA LYS A 95 -13.68 -16.34 10.06
C LYS A 95 -13.42 -15.83 10.83
N LEU A 96 -13.02 -16.24 10.99
CA LEU A 96 -12.71 -15.96 11.59
C LEU A 96 -12.55 -15.10 11.99
N PHE A 97 -12.65 -14.98 11.95
CA PHE A 97 -12.59 -14.23 12.29
C PHE A 97 -12.87 -13.53 12.55
#